data_33e7bd7931c268ed5889a094fb61bcb5
#
_entry.id   33e7bd7931c268ed5889a094fb61bcb5
#
_cell.length_a   1.000
_cell.length_b   1.000
_cell.length_c   1.000
_cell.angle_alpha   90.00
_cell.angle_beta   90.00
_cell.angle_gamma   90.00
#
_symmetry.space_group_name_H-M   'P 1'
#
loop_
_entity.id
_entity.type
_entity.pdbx_description
1 polymer ?
#
loop_
_entity_poly.entity_id
_entity_poly.type
_entity_poly.pdbx_seq_one_letter_code
_entity_poly.pdbx_strand_id
1 'polypeptide(L)'
;MQFGIFYEHQIPRPWDERDEHKLFQDAIEQVELADXLGIDYAWEVEHHFLEEYSHSSAPEVFLAACSQRTQRIRLGHGIVLMPPAYNHPARVAERIATLDIVSNGRVEWGTGESSSRIELEGFGVHPDQKRDMWEEAVRETARMMDSSPYPGFEGKYFSMPHRNVVPKPVQKPHPPIWVACSNRETIKMAARMGIGALTFAFVDAEEASHWVDEYYTTFKNECEPIGRAVNPNIAMVTGFMCHEDSDTAVQRGLQGFQFFGYGLQHYYGTGTHLPGEFNIWDDFVKNGPKQQGPTGCIGNPEQVRKTLEIYESAGVDQVVFIQQGGNNKHEHIKESLELFSETVLPEFKARHDASSQRKTEELAPYVEAANQRIPPIEPISPNPPVDSYPVMMEKLGIPQDPAQRRSSILALLGAEPDPGDDD
;
A
#
# COMPACT_ATOMS: atom_id res chain seq x y z
N MET A 1 -15.35 13.02 -4.87
CA MET A 1 -14.70 12.12 -3.89
C MET A 1 -14.61 10.72 -4.48
N GLN A 2 -13.58 9.94 -4.15
CA GLN A 2 -13.36 8.59 -4.68
C GLN A 2 -13.53 7.55 -3.58
N PHE A 3 -13.64 6.26 -3.97
CA PHE A 3 -13.96 5.19 -3.02
C PHE A 3 -13.01 4.02 -3.20
N GLY A 4 -12.61 3.44 -2.06
CA GLY A 4 -11.79 2.25 -2.06
C GLY A 4 -12.35 1.16 -1.15
N ILE A 5 -11.91 -0.07 -1.39
CA ILE A 5 -12.16 -1.21 -0.51
C ILE A 5 -10.82 -1.68 0.05
N PHE A 6 -10.85 -2.31 1.22
CA PHE A 6 -9.65 -2.56 2.01
C PHE A 6 -9.63 -3.98 2.55
N TYR A 7 -8.49 -4.64 2.46
CA TYR A 7 -8.31 -6.02 2.90
C TYR A 7 -7.16 -6.17 3.90
N GLU A 8 -7.50 -6.69 5.08
CA GLU A 8 -6.56 -7.26 6.05
C GLU A 8 -6.48 -8.77 5.92
N HIS A 9 -7.49 -9.39 5.32
CA HIS A 9 -7.67 -10.84 5.29
C HIS A 9 -7.77 -11.43 6.70
N GLN A 10 -8.81 -10.97 7.44
CA GLN A 10 -9.06 -11.46 8.81
C GLN A 10 -9.72 -12.84 8.79
N ILE A 11 -9.26 -13.72 9.67
CA ILE A 11 -9.90 -15.03 9.89
C ILE A 11 -9.97 -15.29 11.39
N PRO A 12 -11.11 -15.01 12.04
CA PRO A 12 -11.29 -15.39 13.45
C PRO A 12 -11.17 -16.90 13.67
N ARG A 13 -10.62 -17.29 14.81
CA ARG A 13 -10.58 -18.72 15.21
C ARG A 13 -11.99 -19.21 15.54
N PRO A 14 -12.28 -20.55 15.46
CA PRO A 14 -11.34 -21.61 15.06
C PRO A 14 -11.12 -21.64 13.55
N TRP A 15 -9.95 -22.11 13.15
CA TRP A 15 -9.56 -22.19 11.74
C TRP A 15 -9.81 -23.57 11.15
N ASP A 16 -10.31 -23.61 9.92
CA ASP A 16 -10.44 -24.80 9.10
C ASP A 16 -9.38 -24.76 7.99
N GLU A 17 -8.99 -25.91 7.48
CA GLU A 17 -7.94 -26.02 6.45
C GLU A 17 -8.28 -25.28 5.14
N ARG A 18 -9.55 -24.94 4.92
CA ARG A 18 -10.01 -24.28 3.71
C ARG A 18 -10.23 -22.77 3.88
N ASP A 19 -10.15 -22.26 5.10
CA ASP A 19 -10.53 -20.86 5.38
C ASP A 19 -9.66 -19.87 4.62
N GLU A 20 -8.34 -20.06 4.61
CA GLU A 20 -7.44 -19.17 3.88
C GLU A 20 -7.74 -19.20 2.38
N HIS A 21 -7.89 -20.41 1.81
CA HIS A 21 -8.20 -20.55 0.39
C HIS A 21 -9.51 -19.80 0.06
N LYS A 22 -10.57 -20.06 0.85
CA LYS A 22 -11.86 -19.43 0.62
C LYS A 22 -11.76 -17.91 0.73
N LEU A 23 -11.12 -17.41 1.77
CA LEU A 23 -10.98 -15.97 2.00
C LEU A 23 -10.33 -15.27 0.81
N PHE A 24 -9.20 -15.79 0.33
CA PHE A 24 -8.48 -15.17 -0.80
C PHE A 24 -9.29 -15.23 -2.09
N GLN A 25 -9.98 -16.36 -2.37
CA GLN A 25 -10.81 -16.46 -3.57
C GLN A 25 -12.01 -15.51 -3.49
N ASP A 26 -12.67 -15.43 -2.33
CA ASP A 26 -13.79 -14.50 -2.09
C ASP A 26 -13.32 -13.04 -2.29
N ALA A 27 -12.14 -12.71 -1.78
CA ALA A 27 -11.61 -11.35 -1.90
C ALA A 27 -11.30 -10.98 -3.36
N ILE A 28 -10.71 -11.89 -4.13
CA ILE A 28 -10.47 -11.66 -5.57
C ILE A 28 -11.81 -11.39 -6.27
N GLU A 29 -12.82 -12.21 -5.98
CA GLU A 29 -14.17 -12.02 -6.57
C GLU A 29 -14.78 -10.67 -6.15
N GLN A 30 -14.60 -10.25 -4.90
CA GLN A 30 -15.07 -8.95 -4.43
C GLN A 30 -14.38 -7.79 -5.15
N VAL A 31 -13.06 -7.88 -5.39
CA VAL A 31 -12.31 -6.85 -6.13
C VAL A 31 -12.77 -6.80 -7.58
N GLU A 32 -13.01 -7.95 -8.20
CA GLU A 32 -13.55 -8.03 -9.57
C GLU A 32 -14.93 -7.37 -9.64
N LEU A 33 -15.80 -7.67 -8.68
CA LEU A 33 -17.11 -7.03 -8.58
C LEU A 33 -16.98 -5.52 -8.38
N ALA A 34 -16.12 -5.08 -7.49
CA ALA A 34 -15.88 -3.65 -7.19
C ALA A 34 -15.45 -2.91 -8.45
N ASP A 35 -14.61 -3.51 -9.27
CA ASP A 35 -14.23 -2.94 -10.57
C ASP A 35 -15.44 -2.76 -11.47
N UNK A 36 -16.30 -3.74 -11.44
CA UNK A 36 -17.32 -3.74 -12.03
C UNK A 36 -18.13 -2.77 -11.79
N LEU A 37 -18.39 -2.49 -10.54
CA LEU A 37 -19.36 -1.52 -10.02
C LEU A 37 -18.86 -0.07 -10.06
N GLY A 38 -17.58 0.16 -10.34
CA GLY A 38 -17.05 1.50 -10.48
C GLY A 38 -16.39 2.04 -9.19
N ILE A 39 -16.03 1.18 -8.27
CA ILE A 39 -15.17 1.53 -7.13
C ILE A 39 -13.77 1.86 -7.67
N ASP A 40 -13.12 2.86 -7.07
CA ASP A 40 -11.88 3.41 -7.64
C ASP A 40 -10.60 2.68 -7.21
N TYR A 41 -10.58 2.12 -5.98
CA TYR A 41 -9.36 1.56 -5.38
C TYR A 41 -9.64 0.26 -4.64
N ALA A 42 -8.68 -0.66 -4.70
CA ALA A 42 -8.60 -1.83 -3.80
C ALA A 42 -7.24 -1.77 -3.10
N TRP A 43 -7.27 -1.78 -1.77
CA TRP A 43 -6.08 -1.66 -0.93
C TRP A 43 -5.84 -2.97 -0.18
N GLU A 44 -4.59 -3.41 -0.19
CA GLU A 44 -4.14 -4.65 0.47
C GLU A 44 -2.96 -4.36 1.37
N VAL A 45 -3.03 -4.80 2.63
CA VAL A 45 -1.97 -4.56 3.63
C VAL A 45 -0.79 -5.52 3.46
N GLU A 46 0.32 -5.22 4.15
CA GLU A 46 1.37 -6.20 4.44
C GLU A 46 1.49 -6.32 5.95
N HIS A 47 1.14 -7.50 6.48
CA HIS A 47 1.30 -7.84 7.88
C HIS A 47 1.89 -9.23 8.04
N HIS A 48 2.61 -9.44 9.13
CA HIS A 48 3.29 -10.70 9.40
C HIS A 48 3.01 -11.14 10.83
N PHE A 49 2.64 -12.42 10.99
CA PHE A 49 2.49 -13.05 12.31
C PHE A 49 1.30 -12.54 13.12
N LEU A 50 0.37 -11.81 12.52
CA LEU A 50 -0.76 -11.21 13.24
C LEU A 50 -2.03 -12.08 13.20
N GLU A 51 -1.88 -13.34 12.90
CA GLU A 51 -2.87 -14.43 13.02
C GLU A 51 -4.29 -14.03 12.65
N GLU A 52 -5.25 -14.07 13.59
CA GLU A 52 -6.66 -13.77 13.29
C GLU A 52 -6.86 -12.38 12.66
N TYR A 53 -5.93 -11.44 12.94
CA TYR A 53 -6.06 -10.07 12.44
C TYR A 53 -5.68 -9.96 10.97
N SER A 54 -4.62 -10.65 10.51
CA SER A 54 -4.20 -10.50 9.12
C SER A 54 -3.46 -11.72 8.59
N HIS A 55 -3.98 -12.29 7.50
CA HIS A 55 -3.28 -13.31 6.71
C HIS A 55 -2.62 -12.72 5.46
N SER A 56 -2.53 -11.39 5.36
CA SER A 56 -1.98 -10.70 4.18
C SER A 56 -0.48 -10.46 4.33
N SER A 57 0.32 -11.44 3.94
CA SER A 57 1.78 -11.35 4.06
C SER A 57 2.50 -11.02 2.75
N ALA A 58 1.78 -11.06 1.62
CA ALA A 58 2.37 -10.84 0.29
C ALA A 58 1.38 -10.06 -0.59
N PRO A 59 1.14 -8.77 -0.27
CA PRO A 59 0.13 -8.00 -0.99
C PRO A 59 0.38 -7.93 -2.49
N GLU A 60 1.62 -7.89 -2.93
CA GLU A 60 1.95 -7.81 -4.37
C GLU A 60 1.46 -9.06 -5.13
N VAL A 61 1.39 -10.23 -4.47
CA VAL A 61 0.89 -11.46 -5.11
C VAL A 61 -0.63 -11.38 -5.29
N PHE A 62 -1.34 -10.97 -4.24
CA PHE A 62 -2.80 -10.81 -4.29
C PHE A 62 -3.19 -9.72 -5.31
N LEU A 63 -2.54 -8.56 -5.23
CA LEU A 63 -2.84 -7.44 -6.15
C LEU A 63 -2.54 -7.82 -7.60
N ALA A 64 -1.48 -8.64 -7.85
CA ALA A 64 -1.18 -9.11 -9.20
C ALA A 64 -2.30 -10.02 -9.72
N ALA A 65 -2.83 -10.92 -8.87
CA ALA A 65 -3.98 -11.75 -9.25
C ALA A 65 -5.20 -10.88 -9.59
N CYS A 66 -5.51 -9.89 -8.74
CA CYS A 66 -6.60 -8.95 -8.97
C CYS A 66 -6.41 -8.15 -10.26
N SER A 67 -5.16 -7.78 -10.59
CA SER A 67 -4.88 -6.98 -11.78
C SER A 67 -5.31 -7.66 -13.07
N GLN A 68 -5.30 -9.01 -13.11
CA GLN A 68 -5.66 -9.79 -14.29
C GLN A 68 -7.18 -10.07 -14.37
N ARG A 69 -7.93 -9.73 -13.32
CA ARG A 69 -9.38 -9.90 -13.24
C ARG A 69 -10.13 -8.57 -13.36
N THR A 70 -9.39 -7.46 -13.42
CA THR A 70 -9.96 -6.10 -13.35
C THR A 70 -9.39 -5.23 -14.46
N GLN A 71 -10.06 -4.10 -14.76
CA GLN A 71 -9.67 -3.21 -15.84
C GLN A 71 -9.42 -1.76 -15.40
N ARG A 72 -10.12 -1.27 -14.39
CA ARG A 72 -10.12 0.15 -14.01
C ARG A 72 -9.68 0.41 -12.57
N ILE A 73 -10.09 -0.44 -11.64
CA ILE A 73 -9.81 -0.25 -10.22
C ILE A 73 -8.29 -0.15 -9.99
N ARG A 74 -7.86 0.83 -9.20
CA ARG A 74 -6.46 1.01 -8.87
C ARG A 74 -6.09 0.07 -7.72
N LEU A 75 -4.86 -0.40 -7.74
CA LEU A 75 -4.39 -1.49 -6.88
C LEU A 75 -3.34 -0.93 -5.92
N GLY A 76 -3.75 -0.77 -4.68
CA GLY A 76 -2.95 -0.08 -3.68
C GLY A 76 -2.36 -1.01 -2.63
N HIS A 77 -1.09 -0.81 -2.34
CA HIS A 77 -0.52 -1.36 -1.12
C HIS A 77 -0.98 -0.48 0.04
N GLY A 78 -1.62 -1.07 1.00
CA GLY A 78 -2.10 -0.34 2.16
C GLY A 78 -1.53 -0.86 3.48
N ILE A 79 -0.25 -1.17 3.56
CA ILE A 79 0.97 -0.58 2.92
C ILE A 79 2.02 -1.66 2.62
N VAL A 80 3.17 -1.28 2.01
CA VAL A 80 4.40 -2.08 1.98
C VAL A 80 5.26 -1.68 3.18
N LEU A 81 5.79 -2.66 3.90
CA LEU A 81 6.72 -2.41 5.00
C LEU A 81 8.10 -2.08 4.42
N MET A 82 8.54 -0.84 4.58
CA MET A 82 9.74 -0.32 3.91
C MET A 82 11.07 -0.51 4.64
N PRO A 83 11.13 -0.64 5.99
CA PRO A 83 12.43 -0.88 6.62
C PRO A 83 13.13 -2.07 5.96
N PRO A 84 14.45 -1.95 5.62
CA PRO A 84 15.12 -2.95 4.78
C PRO A 84 15.13 -4.39 5.31
N ALA A 85 14.96 -4.58 6.61
CA ALA A 85 14.88 -5.93 7.18
C ALA A 85 13.60 -6.66 6.74
N TYR A 86 12.51 -5.93 6.48
CA TYR A 86 11.32 -6.53 5.88
C TYR A 86 11.50 -6.73 4.37
N ASN A 87 11.88 -5.65 3.67
CA ASN A 87 11.93 -5.62 2.22
C ASN A 87 13.12 -4.77 1.76
N HIS A 88 14.07 -5.37 1.06
CA HIS A 88 15.18 -4.61 0.50
C HIS A 88 14.63 -3.58 -0.51
N PRO A 89 15.07 -2.31 -0.47
CA PRO A 89 14.54 -1.26 -1.36
C PRO A 89 14.55 -1.63 -2.85
N ALA A 90 15.59 -2.28 -3.34
CA ALA A 90 15.63 -2.71 -4.75
C ALA A 90 14.52 -3.72 -5.05
N ARG A 91 14.24 -4.65 -4.12
CA ARG A 91 13.16 -5.63 -4.31
C ARG A 91 11.79 -4.95 -4.31
N VAL A 92 11.62 -3.90 -3.50
CA VAL A 92 10.38 -3.12 -3.53
C VAL A 92 10.24 -2.41 -4.88
N ALA A 93 11.30 -1.75 -5.37
CA ALA A 93 11.28 -1.08 -6.67
C ALA A 93 10.90 -2.05 -7.79
N GLU A 94 11.50 -3.24 -7.80
CA GLU A 94 11.22 -4.27 -8.81
C GLU A 94 9.78 -4.75 -8.76
N ARG A 95 9.27 -5.06 -7.55
CA ARG A 95 7.91 -5.59 -7.39
C ARG A 95 6.85 -4.55 -7.73
N ILE A 96 7.02 -3.31 -7.26
CA ILE A 96 6.10 -2.21 -7.56
C ILE A 96 6.06 -1.96 -9.08
N ALA A 97 7.25 -1.90 -9.72
CA ALA A 97 7.32 -1.68 -11.17
C ALA A 97 6.68 -2.84 -11.95
N THR A 98 6.93 -4.08 -11.53
CA THR A 98 6.34 -5.25 -12.18
C THR A 98 4.81 -5.23 -12.05
N LEU A 99 4.29 -4.96 -10.85
CA LEU A 99 2.84 -4.86 -10.63
C LEU A 99 2.26 -3.73 -11.48
N ASP A 100 2.96 -2.60 -11.57
CA ASP A 100 2.50 -1.46 -12.36
C ASP A 100 2.39 -1.81 -13.86
N ILE A 101 3.37 -2.58 -14.37
CA ILE A 101 3.36 -3.05 -15.76
C ILE A 101 2.18 -4.01 -16.00
N VAL A 102 2.03 -5.05 -15.17
CA VAL A 102 0.99 -6.06 -15.42
C VAL A 102 -0.42 -5.54 -15.17
N SER A 103 -0.55 -4.45 -14.41
CA SER A 103 -1.83 -3.78 -14.16
C SER A 103 -2.11 -2.63 -15.13
N ASN A 104 -1.21 -2.37 -16.08
CA ASN A 104 -1.34 -1.26 -17.04
C ASN A 104 -1.39 0.11 -16.33
N GLY A 105 -0.49 0.35 -15.36
CA GLY A 105 -0.32 1.64 -14.72
C GLY A 105 -1.36 1.97 -13.64
N ARG A 106 -1.86 0.94 -12.93
CA ARG A 106 -2.92 1.14 -11.92
C ARG A 106 -2.43 1.02 -10.47
N VAL A 107 -1.12 1.03 -10.23
CA VAL A 107 -0.59 0.85 -8.87
C VAL A 107 -0.64 2.15 -8.07
N GLU A 108 -0.98 2.02 -6.79
CA GLU A 108 -0.78 3.02 -5.74
C GLU A 108 0.23 2.43 -4.75
N TRP A 109 1.31 3.14 -4.51
CA TRP A 109 2.40 2.63 -3.67
C TRP A 109 2.28 3.20 -2.26
N GLY A 110 1.50 2.53 -1.42
CA GLY A 110 1.41 2.86 0.00
C GLY A 110 2.58 2.28 0.78
N THR A 111 3.09 3.03 1.73
CA THR A 111 4.30 2.70 2.49
C THR A 111 4.06 2.80 3.98
N GLY A 112 4.85 2.06 4.76
CA GLY A 112 4.77 2.10 6.21
C GLY A 112 5.97 1.46 6.88
N GLU A 113 5.94 1.46 8.21
CA GLU A 113 7.08 1.01 9.02
C GLU A 113 6.72 -0.02 10.08
N SER A 114 5.45 -0.38 10.20
CA SER A 114 4.82 -1.16 11.28
C SER A 114 4.84 -0.42 12.63
N SER A 115 3.95 -0.87 13.52
CA SER A 115 3.96 -0.47 14.93
C SER A 115 3.76 -1.70 15.83
N SER A 116 3.57 -2.88 15.24
CA SER A 116 3.41 -4.11 16.01
C SER A 116 4.77 -4.63 16.47
N ARG A 117 4.91 -4.78 17.80
CA ARG A 117 6.13 -5.37 18.37
C ARG A 117 6.41 -6.76 17.78
N ILE A 118 5.36 -7.55 17.53
CA ILE A 118 5.51 -8.90 16.98
C ILE A 118 6.18 -8.85 15.60
N GLU A 119 5.76 -7.93 14.74
CA GLU A 119 6.39 -7.77 13.42
C GLU A 119 7.81 -7.22 13.54
N LEU A 120 7.98 -6.15 14.31
CA LEU A 120 9.28 -5.48 14.46
C LEU A 120 10.33 -6.47 14.99
N GLU A 121 10.03 -7.17 16.09
CA GLU A 121 10.95 -8.14 16.69
C GLU A 121 11.15 -9.35 15.77
N GLY A 122 10.09 -9.79 15.08
CA GLY A 122 10.17 -10.93 14.17
C GLY A 122 11.16 -10.72 13.02
N PHE A 123 11.34 -9.46 12.60
CA PHE A 123 12.27 -9.11 11.53
C PHE A 123 13.50 -8.33 12.02
N GLY A 124 13.66 -8.19 13.34
CA GLY A 124 14.83 -7.53 13.91
C GLY A 124 14.88 -6.03 13.67
N VAL A 125 13.73 -5.38 13.54
CA VAL A 125 13.65 -3.92 13.34
C VAL A 125 13.54 -3.23 14.71
N HIS A 126 14.49 -2.35 15.02
CA HIS A 126 14.46 -1.64 16.29
C HIS A 126 13.40 -0.52 16.24
N PRO A 127 12.49 -0.45 17.22
CA PRO A 127 11.40 0.54 17.18
C PRO A 127 11.85 1.99 17.04
N ASP A 128 12.98 2.37 17.66
CA ASP A 128 13.48 3.75 17.60
C ASP A 128 14.08 4.11 16.25
N GLN A 129 14.35 3.12 15.39
CA GLN A 129 15.00 3.33 14.09
C GLN A 129 14.04 3.18 12.91
N LYS A 130 12.88 2.60 13.14
CA LYS A 130 11.96 2.22 12.04
C LYS A 130 11.55 3.40 11.16
N ARG A 131 11.33 4.59 11.75
CA ARG A 131 10.97 5.78 10.99
C ARG A 131 12.09 6.21 10.05
N ASP A 132 13.32 6.29 10.58
CA ASP A 132 14.48 6.65 9.75
C ASP A 132 14.74 5.60 8.65
N MET A 133 14.57 4.31 8.98
CA MET A 133 14.68 3.22 8.02
C MET A 133 13.66 3.37 6.88
N TRP A 134 12.42 3.67 7.24
CA TRP A 134 11.33 3.88 6.28
C TRP A 134 11.66 5.05 5.35
N GLU A 135 12.07 6.19 5.92
CA GLU A 135 12.37 7.39 5.13
C GLU A 135 13.51 7.13 4.13
N GLU A 136 14.62 6.54 4.61
CA GLU A 136 15.76 6.22 3.75
C GLU A 136 15.34 5.27 2.62
N ALA A 137 14.59 4.22 2.95
CA ALA A 137 14.15 3.21 1.97
C ALA A 137 13.19 3.79 0.93
N VAL A 138 12.20 4.60 1.35
CA VAL A 138 11.24 5.20 0.41
C VAL A 138 11.97 6.12 -0.58
N ARG A 139 12.83 6.98 -0.07
CA ARG A 139 13.59 7.93 -0.91
C ARG A 139 14.40 7.19 -1.96
N GLU A 140 15.14 6.16 -1.55
CA GLU A 140 16.01 5.44 -2.47
C GLU A 140 15.24 4.54 -3.43
N THR A 141 14.14 3.93 -2.99
CA THR A 141 13.26 3.15 -3.87
C THR A 141 12.70 4.03 -5.01
N ALA A 142 12.26 5.24 -4.67
CA ALA A 142 11.77 6.20 -5.68
C ALA A 142 12.89 6.57 -6.67
N ARG A 143 14.11 6.77 -6.18
CA ARG A 143 15.27 7.06 -7.05
C ARG A 143 15.59 5.89 -7.97
N MET A 144 15.48 4.66 -7.48
CA MET A 144 15.70 3.45 -8.29
C MET A 144 14.72 3.37 -9.47
N MET A 145 13.47 3.79 -9.26
CA MET A 145 12.47 3.79 -10.32
C MET A 145 12.72 4.87 -11.37
N ASP A 146 13.32 6.00 -10.96
CA ASP A 146 13.48 7.22 -11.79
C ASP A 146 14.87 7.35 -12.42
N SER A 147 15.78 6.39 -12.24
CA SER A 147 17.15 6.52 -12.77
C SER A 147 17.62 5.27 -13.50
N SER A 148 18.42 5.46 -14.56
CA SER A 148 19.03 4.38 -15.35
C SER A 148 20.44 4.81 -15.80
N PRO A 149 21.48 4.28 -15.14
CA PRO A 149 21.43 3.40 -13.97
C PRO A 149 21.18 4.16 -12.67
N TYR A 150 20.72 3.45 -11.66
CA TYR A 150 20.69 3.96 -10.29
C TYR A 150 22.12 4.11 -9.80
N PRO A 151 22.50 5.29 -9.28
CA PRO A 151 23.92 5.56 -8.98
C PRO A 151 24.48 4.85 -7.76
N GLY A 152 23.64 4.15 -7.00
CA GLY A 152 24.04 3.52 -5.75
C GLY A 152 23.82 4.44 -4.56
N PHE A 153 24.07 3.89 -3.37
CA PHE A 153 23.79 4.60 -2.12
C PHE A 153 24.60 3.97 -0.99
N GLU A 154 25.20 4.81 -0.17
CA GLU A 154 25.85 4.41 1.08
C GLU A 154 25.06 5.05 2.21
N GLY A 155 24.12 4.29 2.78
CA GLY A 155 23.19 4.79 3.78
C GLY A 155 23.50 4.29 5.19
N LYS A 156 22.69 4.75 6.12
CA LYS A 156 22.78 4.31 7.51
C LYS A 156 22.20 2.91 7.71
N TYR A 157 21.15 2.59 6.96
CA TYR A 157 20.37 1.36 7.19
C TYR A 157 20.47 0.37 6.04
N PHE A 158 20.87 0.82 4.85
CA PHE A 158 21.24 -0.10 3.77
C PHE A 158 22.24 0.59 2.85
N SER A 159 22.96 -0.22 2.10
CA SER A 159 23.89 0.26 1.07
C SER A 159 23.74 -0.61 -0.16
N MET A 160 23.92 -0.01 -1.33
CA MET A 160 23.82 -0.73 -2.59
C MET A 160 24.70 -0.04 -3.63
N PRO A 161 25.55 -0.80 -4.34
CA PRO A 161 26.33 -0.20 -5.42
C PRO A 161 25.46 0.21 -6.60
N HIS A 162 26.02 0.98 -7.53
CA HIS A 162 25.28 1.38 -8.73
C HIS A 162 24.84 0.14 -9.51
N ARG A 163 23.59 0.16 -9.95
CA ARG A 163 22.97 -0.94 -10.73
C ARG A 163 21.83 -0.36 -11.56
N ASN A 164 21.54 -0.96 -12.68
CA ASN A 164 20.33 -0.60 -13.41
C ASN A 164 19.15 -1.45 -12.90
N VAL A 165 18.35 -0.89 -12.00
CA VAL A 165 17.20 -1.57 -11.40
C VAL A 165 16.09 -1.66 -12.45
N VAL A 166 15.69 -2.86 -12.78
CA VAL A 166 14.67 -3.12 -13.80
C VAL A 166 13.65 -4.15 -13.29
N PRO A 167 12.39 -4.10 -13.78
CA PRO A 167 11.86 -3.19 -14.80
C PRO A 167 11.59 -1.78 -14.25
N LYS A 168 11.14 -0.88 -15.11
CA LYS A 168 10.70 0.47 -14.72
C LYS A 168 9.17 0.52 -14.78
N PRO A 169 8.51 1.24 -13.87
CA PRO A 169 7.05 1.32 -13.89
C PRO A 169 6.52 2.03 -15.12
N VAL A 170 5.28 1.77 -15.48
CA VAL A 170 4.54 2.50 -16.53
C VAL A 170 4.32 3.94 -16.08
N GLN A 171 3.88 4.13 -14.83
CA GLN A 171 3.66 5.48 -14.27
C GLN A 171 5.01 6.14 -14.01
N LYS A 172 5.16 7.40 -14.44
CA LYS A 172 6.42 8.14 -14.33
C LYS A 172 6.26 9.34 -13.41
N PRO A 173 7.26 9.59 -12.57
CA PRO A 173 8.53 8.87 -12.40
C PRO A 173 8.38 7.56 -11.62
N HIS A 174 7.29 7.40 -10.90
CA HIS A 174 6.93 6.21 -10.12
C HIS A 174 5.42 6.26 -9.81
N PRO A 175 4.79 5.16 -9.38
CA PRO A 175 3.40 5.22 -8.92
C PRO A 175 3.22 6.21 -7.75
N PRO A 176 2.02 6.79 -7.57
CA PRO A 176 1.78 7.70 -6.46
C PRO A 176 2.14 7.07 -5.12
N ILE A 177 2.87 7.83 -4.28
CA ILE A 177 3.32 7.36 -2.96
C ILE A 177 2.33 7.80 -1.89
N TRP A 178 2.05 6.89 -0.96
CA TRP A 178 1.22 7.14 0.22
C TRP A 178 1.94 6.64 1.46
N VAL A 179 1.51 7.10 2.64
CA VAL A 179 1.99 6.55 3.90
C VAL A 179 0.81 6.31 4.85
N ALA A 180 0.86 5.23 5.60
CA ALA A 180 -0.13 4.96 6.65
C ALA A 180 0.02 5.98 7.78
N CYS A 181 -1.09 6.59 8.17
CA CYS A 181 -1.13 7.63 9.20
C CYS A 181 -2.10 7.21 10.31
N SER A 182 -1.61 7.21 11.55
CA SER A 182 -2.41 6.82 12.72
C SER A 182 -2.77 8.01 13.62
N ASN A 183 -2.26 9.20 13.31
CA ASN A 183 -2.51 10.39 14.12
C ASN A 183 -2.22 11.66 13.31
N ARG A 184 -2.54 12.83 13.90
CA ARG A 184 -2.41 14.12 13.21
C ARG A 184 -0.96 14.46 12.87
N GLU A 185 0.01 14.05 13.69
CA GLU A 185 1.42 14.33 13.40
C GLU A 185 1.91 13.55 12.16
N THR A 186 1.46 12.31 11.99
CA THR A 186 1.84 11.53 10.79
C THR A 186 1.17 12.09 9.52
N ILE A 187 -0.01 12.68 9.64
CA ILE A 187 -0.66 13.36 8.50
C ILE A 187 0.16 14.59 8.08
N LYS A 188 0.61 15.39 9.05
CA LYS A 188 1.46 16.54 8.74
C LYS A 188 2.79 16.09 8.14
N MET A 189 3.35 14.99 8.65
CA MET A 189 4.57 14.40 8.07
C MET A 189 4.33 14.01 6.59
N ALA A 190 3.22 13.34 6.30
CA ALA A 190 2.89 12.96 4.91
C ALA A 190 2.82 14.20 4.02
N ALA A 191 2.15 15.26 4.50
CA ALA A 191 2.02 16.51 3.76
C ALA A 191 3.39 17.18 3.52
N ARG A 192 4.24 17.23 4.56
CA ARG A 192 5.60 17.78 4.43
C ARG A 192 6.41 17.01 3.40
N MET A 193 6.20 15.72 3.30
CA MET A 193 6.94 14.86 2.36
C MET A 193 6.29 14.78 0.98
N GLY A 194 5.16 15.46 0.80
CA GLY A 194 4.48 15.50 -0.50
C GLY A 194 3.85 14.18 -0.93
N ILE A 195 3.45 13.34 0.03
CA ILE A 195 2.86 12.02 -0.26
C ILE A 195 1.45 11.93 0.32
N GLY A 196 0.67 11.00 -0.20
CA GLY A 196 -0.71 10.81 0.23
C GLY A 196 -0.79 10.29 1.67
N ALA A 197 -1.77 10.77 2.42
CA ALA A 197 -2.04 10.29 3.78
C ALA A 197 -3.16 9.24 3.72
N LEU A 198 -2.83 8.00 4.06
CA LEU A 198 -3.79 6.90 4.16
C LEU A 198 -4.09 6.71 5.65
N THR A 199 -5.24 7.21 6.13
CA THR A 199 -5.46 7.33 7.56
C THR A 199 -6.17 6.11 8.14
N PHE A 200 -5.59 5.54 9.18
CA PHE A 200 -6.14 4.40 9.93
C PHE A 200 -6.54 4.81 11.36
N ALA A 201 -6.78 6.09 11.57
CA ALA A 201 -7.17 6.60 12.90
C ALA A 201 -8.68 6.49 13.18
N PHE A 202 -9.45 6.02 12.20
CA PHE A 202 -10.92 5.92 12.30
C PHE A 202 -11.55 7.26 12.70
N VAL A 203 -11.14 8.30 12.01
CA VAL A 203 -11.58 9.67 12.28
C VAL A 203 -13.07 9.79 11.95
N ASP A 204 -13.85 10.24 12.90
CA ASP A 204 -15.26 10.52 12.65
C ASP A 204 -15.40 11.57 11.55
N ALA A 205 -16.46 11.45 10.76
CA ALA A 205 -16.66 12.36 9.63
C ALA A 205 -16.68 13.83 10.08
N GLU A 206 -17.21 14.11 11.25
CA GLU A 206 -17.27 15.47 11.81
C GLU A 206 -15.90 16.03 12.16
N GLU A 207 -14.92 15.17 12.49
CA GLU A 207 -13.55 15.59 12.79
C GLU A 207 -12.68 15.72 11.53
N ALA A 208 -13.12 15.13 10.42
CA ALA A 208 -12.31 15.01 9.20
C ALA A 208 -11.83 16.38 8.69
N SER A 209 -12.66 17.42 8.81
CA SER A 209 -12.29 18.75 8.30
C SER A 209 -10.99 19.29 8.94
N HIS A 210 -10.78 19.05 10.23
CA HIS A 210 -9.55 19.47 10.89
C HIS A 210 -8.32 18.75 10.35
N TRP A 211 -8.46 17.45 10.07
CA TRP A 211 -7.38 16.64 9.52
C TRP A 211 -7.04 17.05 8.09
N VAL A 212 -8.08 17.29 7.27
CA VAL A 212 -7.91 17.73 5.90
C VAL A 212 -7.24 19.11 5.85
N ASP A 213 -7.72 20.06 6.68
CA ASP A 213 -7.15 21.40 6.75
C ASP A 213 -5.67 21.34 7.15
N GLU A 214 -5.32 20.55 8.15
CA GLU A 214 -3.92 20.40 8.57
C GLU A 214 -3.06 19.81 7.45
N TYR A 215 -3.56 18.79 6.77
CA TYR A 215 -2.82 18.18 5.67
C TYR A 215 -2.52 19.18 4.57
N TYR A 216 -3.56 19.85 4.05
CA TYR A 216 -3.37 20.76 2.92
C TYR A 216 -2.64 22.04 3.30
N THR A 217 -2.85 22.58 4.50
CA THR A 217 -2.10 23.74 4.98
C THR A 217 -0.60 23.40 5.07
N THR A 218 -0.28 22.24 5.62
CA THR A 218 1.11 21.80 5.73
C THR A 218 1.73 21.56 4.35
N PHE A 219 0.99 20.88 3.45
CA PHE A 219 1.46 20.66 2.08
C PHE A 219 1.81 21.97 1.38
N LYS A 220 0.91 22.94 1.44
CA LYS A 220 1.09 24.24 0.75
C LYS A 220 2.30 25.02 1.29
N ASN A 221 2.57 24.93 2.59
CA ASN A 221 3.56 25.79 3.23
C ASN A 221 4.90 25.11 3.49
N GLU A 222 4.95 23.79 3.62
CA GLU A 222 6.13 23.09 4.16
C GLU A 222 6.62 21.92 3.32
N CYS A 223 6.06 21.68 2.13
CA CYS A 223 6.36 20.45 1.38
C CYS A 223 7.81 20.40 0.87
N GLU A 224 8.52 19.34 1.25
CA GLU A 224 9.85 18.96 0.75
C GLU A 224 9.73 17.50 0.28
N PRO A 225 9.53 17.26 -1.03
CA PRO A 225 9.14 15.92 -1.49
C PRO A 225 10.16 14.84 -1.17
N ILE A 226 9.68 13.71 -0.63
CA ILE A 226 10.52 12.53 -0.44
C ILE A 226 10.66 11.73 -1.73
N GLY A 227 9.65 11.75 -2.59
CA GLY A 227 9.62 11.05 -3.87
C GLY A 227 10.14 11.91 -5.01
N ARG A 228 9.89 11.43 -6.23
CA ARG A 228 10.28 12.13 -7.46
C ARG A 228 9.10 12.88 -8.09
N ALA A 229 7.93 12.78 -7.45
CA ALA A 229 6.70 13.52 -7.76
C ALA A 229 5.86 13.55 -6.50
N VAL A 230 5.01 14.58 -6.36
CA VAL A 230 4.13 14.70 -5.19
C VAL A 230 2.77 14.05 -5.46
N ASN A 231 2.10 13.66 -4.37
CA ASN A 231 0.76 13.05 -4.40
C ASN A 231 -0.09 13.67 -3.27
N PRO A 232 -0.58 14.91 -3.42
CA PRO A 232 -1.35 15.57 -2.36
C PRO A 232 -2.79 15.04 -2.31
N ASN A 233 -2.98 13.98 -1.53
CA ASN A 233 -4.27 13.32 -1.33
C ASN A 233 -4.40 12.84 0.10
N ILE A 234 -5.63 12.85 0.64
CA ILE A 234 -5.92 12.31 1.95
C ILE A 234 -7.09 11.34 1.87
N ALA A 235 -6.86 10.11 2.35
CA ALA A 235 -7.86 9.05 2.38
C ALA A 235 -8.24 8.74 3.83
N MET A 236 -9.54 8.55 4.08
CA MET A 236 -10.09 8.20 5.41
C MET A 236 -10.69 6.81 5.36
N VAL A 237 -10.38 6.00 6.38
CA VAL A 237 -10.85 4.61 6.47
C VAL A 237 -12.05 4.53 7.41
N THR A 238 -13.10 3.81 7.01
CA THR A 238 -14.31 3.63 7.84
C THR A 238 -14.92 2.24 7.63
N GLY A 239 -15.72 1.78 8.60
CA GLY A 239 -16.46 0.53 8.46
C GLY A 239 -17.57 0.65 7.41
N PHE A 240 -17.88 -0.47 6.76
CA PHE A 240 -18.84 -0.46 5.66
C PHE A 240 -19.71 -1.71 5.65
N MET A 241 -21.02 -1.49 5.58
CA MET A 241 -22.02 -2.52 5.26
C MET A 241 -23.32 -1.78 4.94
N CYS A 242 -23.74 -1.79 3.67
CA CYS A 242 -24.95 -1.10 3.21
C CYS A 242 -26.07 -2.10 2.97
N HIS A 243 -27.25 -1.82 3.54
CA HIS A 243 -28.45 -2.65 3.32
C HIS A 243 -29.68 -1.75 3.41
N GLU A 244 -30.72 -2.04 2.64
CA GLU A 244 -31.97 -1.23 2.66
C GLU A 244 -32.51 -1.06 4.07
N ASP A 245 -32.47 -2.12 4.86
CA ASP A 245 -32.87 -2.11 6.27
C ASP A 245 -31.64 -1.87 7.15
N SER A 246 -31.67 -0.76 7.90
CA SER A 246 -30.55 -0.34 8.76
C SER A 246 -30.17 -1.39 9.81
N ASP A 247 -31.16 -2.05 10.42
CA ASP A 247 -30.88 -3.06 11.45
C ASP A 247 -30.17 -4.27 10.83
N THR A 248 -30.54 -4.66 9.63
CA THR A 248 -29.88 -5.74 8.89
C THR A 248 -28.43 -5.34 8.55
N ALA A 249 -28.19 -4.10 8.13
CA ALA A 249 -26.82 -3.62 7.89
C ALA A 249 -25.96 -3.74 9.15
N VAL A 250 -26.50 -3.30 10.28
CA VAL A 250 -25.80 -3.37 11.58
C VAL A 250 -25.53 -4.84 11.96
N GLN A 251 -26.54 -5.70 11.83
CA GLN A 251 -26.39 -7.13 12.16
C GLN A 251 -25.28 -7.79 11.32
N ARG A 252 -25.17 -7.41 10.03
CA ARG A 252 -24.23 -8.02 9.09
C ARG A 252 -22.81 -7.47 9.21
N GLY A 253 -22.64 -6.19 9.58
CA GLY A 253 -21.35 -5.52 9.45
C GLY A 253 -20.70 -5.02 10.73
N LEU A 254 -21.49 -4.71 11.76
CA LEU A 254 -20.94 -4.01 12.94
C LEU A 254 -19.97 -4.90 13.73
N GLN A 255 -20.31 -6.16 13.94
CA GLN A 255 -19.45 -7.06 14.73
C GLN A 255 -18.08 -7.24 14.03
N GLY A 256 -18.07 -7.40 12.72
CA GLY A 256 -16.81 -7.52 11.98
C GLY A 256 -15.95 -6.27 12.07
N PHE A 257 -16.57 -5.10 11.96
CA PHE A 257 -15.85 -3.82 12.10
C PHE A 257 -15.31 -3.64 13.53
N GLN A 258 -16.11 -4.00 14.53
CA GLN A 258 -15.63 -3.96 15.93
C GLN A 258 -14.48 -4.93 16.17
N PHE A 259 -14.54 -6.14 15.58
CA PHE A 259 -13.44 -7.10 15.68
C PHE A 259 -12.18 -6.57 15.00
N PHE A 260 -12.33 -5.88 13.86
CA PHE A 260 -11.19 -5.23 13.20
C PHE A 260 -10.47 -4.31 14.18
N GLY A 261 -11.21 -3.41 14.83
CA GLY A 261 -10.62 -2.49 15.81
C GLY A 261 -10.04 -3.19 17.04
N TYR A 262 -10.70 -4.25 17.49
CA TYR A 262 -10.25 -5.03 18.65
C TYR A 262 -8.93 -5.76 18.36
N GLY A 263 -8.82 -6.38 17.20
CA GLY A 263 -7.59 -7.06 16.78
C GLY A 263 -6.44 -6.08 16.61
N LEU A 264 -6.73 -4.93 16.02
CA LEU A 264 -5.75 -3.84 15.91
C LEU A 264 -5.24 -3.43 17.30
N GLN A 265 -6.15 -3.20 18.24
CA GLN A 265 -5.79 -2.82 19.60
C GLN A 265 -4.99 -3.93 20.31
N HIS A 266 -5.35 -5.20 20.08
CA HIS A 266 -4.61 -6.32 20.65
C HIS A 266 -3.12 -6.27 20.27
N TYR A 267 -2.82 -6.03 18.99
CA TYR A 267 -1.45 -6.07 18.48
C TYR A 267 -0.68 -4.75 18.60
N TYR A 268 -1.40 -3.62 18.71
CA TYR A 268 -0.76 -2.31 18.68
C TYR A 268 -0.87 -1.54 20.00
N GLY A 269 -1.70 -2.01 20.93
CA GLY A 269 -1.96 -1.25 22.15
C GLY A 269 -1.83 -2.02 23.46
N THR A 270 -2.57 -3.09 23.61
CA THR A 270 -2.77 -3.68 24.94
C THR A 270 -2.53 -5.17 25.06
N GLY A 271 -2.43 -5.90 23.95
CA GLY A 271 -2.44 -7.37 24.01
C GLY A 271 -1.12 -8.00 24.41
N THR A 272 -1.20 -9.12 25.11
CA THR A 272 -0.12 -10.07 25.26
C THR A 272 -0.52 -11.31 24.44
N HIS A 273 0.33 -11.76 23.55
CA HIS A 273 -0.03 -12.77 22.58
C HIS A 273 0.75 -14.06 22.80
N LEU A 274 0.05 -15.19 22.67
CA LEU A 274 0.64 -16.53 22.67
C LEU A 274 0.55 -17.07 21.25
N PRO A 275 1.66 -17.04 20.49
CA PRO A 275 1.62 -17.48 19.09
C PRO A 275 1.07 -18.88 18.91
N GLY A 276 0.11 -19.02 18.01
CA GLY A 276 -0.54 -20.29 17.70
C GLY A 276 -1.62 -20.71 18.69
N GLU A 277 -1.75 -20.04 19.84
CA GLU A 277 -2.64 -20.46 20.91
C GLU A 277 -3.71 -19.43 21.30
N PHE A 278 -3.35 -18.14 21.31
CA PHE A 278 -4.27 -17.10 21.78
C PHE A 278 -5.46 -17.00 20.81
N ASN A 279 -6.67 -16.93 21.35
CA ASN A 279 -7.90 -16.80 20.56
C ASN A 279 -8.45 -15.39 20.75
N ILE A 280 -8.16 -14.52 19.79
CA ILE A 280 -8.58 -13.10 19.83
C ILE A 280 -10.11 -13.02 19.71
N TRP A 281 -10.71 -13.88 18.88
CA TRP A 281 -12.17 -13.87 18.70
C TRP A 281 -12.91 -14.18 20.00
N ASP A 282 -12.48 -15.22 20.71
CA ASP A 282 -13.11 -15.56 22.01
C ASP A 282 -12.94 -14.40 23.01
N ASP A 283 -11.76 -13.77 23.03
CA ASP A 283 -11.51 -12.64 23.92
C ASP A 283 -12.41 -11.46 23.54
N PHE A 284 -12.54 -11.17 22.24
CA PHE A 284 -13.42 -10.12 21.72
C PHE A 284 -14.87 -10.38 22.10
N VAL A 285 -15.36 -11.61 21.96
CA VAL A 285 -16.76 -11.95 22.31
C VAL A 285 -17.01 -11.69 23.80
N LYS A 286 -16.05 -11.99 24.66
CA LYS A 286 -16.18 -11.78 26.11
C LYS A 286 -16.00 -10.30 26.49
N ASN A 287 -14.97 -9.66 26.01
CA ASN A 287 -14.45 -8.39 26.53
C ASN A 287 -14.54 -7.22 25.54
N GLY A 288 -14.92 -7.46 24.30
CA GLY A 288 -14.97 -6.44 23.26
C GLY A 288 -16.07 -5.40 23.46
N PRO A 289 -16.07 -4.36 22.63
CA PRO A 289 -17.09 -3.31 22.74
C PRO A 289 -18.49 -3.85 22.52
N LYS A 290 -19.45 -3.25 23.19
CA LYS A 290 -20.88 -3.61 23.09
C LYS A 290 -21.69 -2.50 22.43
N GLN A 291 -21.03 -1.64 21.67
CA GLN A 291 -21.70 -0.59 20.91
C GLN A 291 -22.75 -1.19 19.97
N GLN A 292 -23.86 -0.51 19.79
CA GLN A 292 -24.95 -0.93 18.93
C GLN A 292 -25.37 0.24 18.02
N GLY A 293 -26.04 -0.11 16.93
CA GLY A 293 -26.58 0.88 16.01
C GLY A 293 -25.62 1.24 14.87
N PRO A 294 -26.14 1.98 13.90
CA PRO A 294 -25.34 2.39 12.75
C PRO A 294 -24.11 3.22 13.13
N THR A 295 -23.02 3.02 12.42
CA THR A 295 -21.77 3.77 12.65
C THR A 295 -20.95 3.80 11.35
N GLY A 296 -20.29 4.90 11.08
CA GLY A 296 -19.53 5.06 9.84
C GLY A 296 -20.44 4.87 8.63
N CYS A 297 -20.05 3.95 7.74
CA CYS A 297 -20.85 3.58 6.58
C CYS A 297 -21.50 2.20 6.75
N ILE A 298 -21.88 1.85 7.98
CA ILE A 298 -22.69 0.67 8.30
C ILE A 298 -24.10 1.17 8.57
N GLY A 299 -25.03 0.95 7.63
CA GLY A 299 -26.39 1.45 7.72
C GLY A 299 -27.13 1.34 6.40
N ASN A 300 -28.28 2.03 6.31
CA ASN A 300 -29.01 2.06 5.05
C ASN A 300 -28.43 3.13 4.09
N PRO A 301 -28.82 3.12 2.81
CA PRO A 301 -28.25 4.07 1.84
C PRO A 301 -28.31 5.54 2.26
N GLU A 302 -29.39 5.97 2.92
CA GLU A 302 -29.50 7.35 3.38
C GLU A 302 -28.49 7.68 4.48
N GLN A 303 -28.27 6.77 5.43
CA GLN A 303 -27.29 6.95 6.50
C GLN A 303 -25.87 6.98 5.92
N VAL A 304 -25.57 6.05 5.00
CA VAL A 304 -24.26 6.00 4.32
C VAL A 304 -24.02 7.29 3.55
N ARG A 305 -25.02 7.75 2.77
CA ARG A 305 -24.92 9.00 2.01
C ARG A 305 -24.60 10.19 2.92
N LYS A 306 -25.33 10.34 4.03
CA LYS A 306 -25.11 11.45 4.96
C LYS A 306 -23.69 11.46 5.53
N THR A 307 -23.19 10.30 5.92
CA THR A 307 -21.79 10.19 6.41
C THR A 307 -20.81 10.61 5.32
N LEU A 308 -21.02 10.13 4.10
CA LEU A 308 -20.11 10.44 2.98
C LEU A 308 -20.19 11.92 2.57
N GLU A 309 -21.34 12.56 2.67
CA GLU A 309 -21.50 13.99 2.41
C GLU A 309 -20.69 14.84 3.41
N ILE A 310 -20.59 14.39 4.66
CA ILE A 310 -19.77 15.08 5.68
C ILE A 310 -18.29 14.97 5.28
N TYR A 311 -17.82 13.76 4.92
CA TYR A 311 -16.44 13.59 4.44
C TYR A 311 -16.15 14.42 3.18
N GLU A 312 -17.09 14.42 2.22
CA GLU A 312 -16.93 15.19 0.99
C GLU A 312 -16.83 16.69 1.29
N SER A 313 -17.73 17.18 2.17
CA SER A 313 -17.75 18.60 2.57
C SER A 313 -16.46 18.99 3.32
N ALA A 314 -15.86 18.05 4.04
CA ALA A 314 -14.59 18.25 4.73
C ALA A 314 -13.40 18.30 3.75
N GLY A 315 -13.60 17.88 2.50
CA GLY A 315 -12.53 17.87 1.50
C GLY A 315 -11.72 16.58 1.45
N VAL A 316 -12.25 15.49 2.01
CA VAL A 316 -11.60 14.16 1.92
C VAL A 316 -11.56 13.72 0.46
N ASP A 317 -10.42 13.26 -0.02
CA ASP A 317 -10.24 12.84 -1.40
C ASP A 317 -10.78 11.44 -1.66
N GLN A 318 -10.61 10.56 -0.67
CA GLN A 318 -11.01 9.16 -0.81
C GLN A 318 -11.53 8.62 0.52
N VAL A 319 -12.65 7.90 0.48
CA VAL A 319 -13.12 7.11 1.62
C VAL A 319 -12.84 5.64 1.30
N VAL A 320 -12.20 4.95 2.23
CA VAL A 320 -11.80 3.55 2.07
C VAL A 320 -12.63 2.70 3.04
N PHE A 321 -13.30 1.71 2.49
CA PHE A 321 -14.27 0.87 3.20
C PHE A 321 -13.62 -0.40 3.74
N ILE A 322 -13.75 -0.63 5.05
CA ILE A 322 -13.47 -1.92 5.67
C ILE A 322 -14.76 -2.74 5.59
N GLN A 323 -14.85 -3.61 4.61
CA GLN A 323 -16.00 -4.50 4.44
C GLN A 323 -15.66 -5.93 4.86
N GLN A 324 -14.39 -6.35 4.73
CA GLN A 324 -13.92 -7.67 5.17
C GLN A 324 -13.32 -7.50 6.56
N GLY A 325 -14.11 -7.81 7.59
CA GLY A 325 -13.71 -7.77 8.98
C GLY A 325 -14.37 -8.91 9.74
N GLY A 326 -13.63 -9.55 10.63
CA GLY A 326 -14.13 -10.65 11.44
C GLY A 326 -14.82 -11.72 10.59
N ASN A 327 -16.05 -12.04 10.94
CA ASN A 327 -16.86 -13.06 10.26
C ASN A 327 -17.86 -12.47 9.26
N ASN A 328 -17.62 -11.26 8.73
CA ASN A 328 -18.48 -10.69 7.70
C ASN A 328 -18.53 -11.63 6.49
N LYS A 329 -19.75 -11.92 6.02
CA LYS A 329 -19.96 -12.92 4.97
C LYS A 329 -19.73 -12.35 3.58
N HIS A 330 -19.09 -13.13 2.72
CA HIS A 330 -18.82 -12.80 1.33
C HIS A 330 -20.07 -12.29 0.60
N GLU A 331 -21.20 -13.03 0.75
CA GLU A 331 -22.46 -12.70 0.08
C GLU A 331 -22.98 -11.34 0.53
N HIS A 332 -22.90 -11.05 1.84
CA HIS A 332 -23.35 -9.78 2.40
C HIS A 332 -22.47 -8.61 1.92
N ILE A 333 -21.15 -8.85 1.79
CA ILE A 333 -20.23 -7.84 1.27
C ILE A 333 -20.61 -7.49 -0.17
N LYS A 334 -20.85 -8.51 -1.02
CA LYS A 334 -21.24 -8.30 -2.42
C LYS A 334 -22.56 -7.52 -2.53
N GLU A 335 -23.61 -7.98 -1.82
CA GLU A 335 -24.91 -7.29 -1.80
C GLU A 335 -24.76 -5.83 -1.36
N SER A 336 -23.88 -5.59 -0.36
CA SER A 336 -23.63 -4.25 0.15
C SER A 336 -22.97 -3.35 -0.91
N LEU A 337 -21.96 -3.88 -1.63
CA LEU A 337 -21.29 -3.13 -2.70
C LEU A 337 -22.25 -2.84 -3.85
N GLU A 338 -23.07 -3.81 -4.23
CA GLU A 338 -24.07 -3.64 -5.29
C GLU A 338 -25.07 -2.54 -4.92
N LEU A 339 -25.66 -2.62 -3.73
CA LEU A 339 -26.64 -1.62 -3.28
C LEU A 339 -26.01 -0.23 -3.19
N PHE A 340 -24.82 -0.12 -2.63
CA PHE A 340 -24.08 1.15 -2.55
C PHE A 340 -23.87 1.73 -3.96
N SER A 341 -23.45 0.90 -4.88
CA SER A 341 -23.13 1.34 -6.24
C SER A 341 -24.36 1.75 -7.02
N GLU A 342 -25.50 1.15 -6.72
CA GLU A 342 -26.78 1.53 -7.35
C GLU A 342 -27.37 2.80 -6.74
N THR A 343 -27.29 2.98 -5.42
CA THR A 343 -28.10 3.98 -4.72
C THR A 343 -27.34 5.20 -4.22
N VAL A 344 -26.02 5.09 -4.00
CA VAL A 344 -25.23 6.18 -3.38
C VAL A 344 -24.12 6.65 -4.30
N LEU A 345 -23.32 5.71 -4.82
CA LEU A 345 -22.11 6.02 -5.61
C LEU A 345 -22.36 6.99 -6.78
N PRO A 346 -23.44 6.86 -7.58
CA PRO A 346 -23.59 7.68 -8.78
C PRO A 346 -23.56 9.19 -8.54
N GLU A 347 -24.15 9.66 -7.43
CA GLU A 347 -24.16 11.09 -7.15
C GLU A 347 -22.78 11.65 -6.80
N PHE A 348 -21.94 10.86 -6.10
CA PHE A 348 -20.58 11.26 -5.81
C PHE A 348 -19.72 11.25 -7.10
N LYS A 349 -19.92 10.24 -7.96
CA LYS A 349 -19.24 10.17 -9.26
C LYS A 349 -19.59 11.37 -10.13
N ALA A 350 -20.86 11.77 -10.15
CA ALA A 350 -21.31 12.90 -10.95
C ALA A 350 -20.62 14.22 -10.56
N ARG A 351 -20.23 14.37 -9.30
CA ARG A 351 -19.57 15.57 -8.79
C ARG A 351 -18.04 15.49 -8.84
N HIS A 352 -17.49 14.29 -9.03
CA HIS A 352 -16.05 14.04 -8.83
C HIS A 352 -15.19 14.85 -9.80
N ASP A 353 -15.50 14.82 -11.10
CA ASP A 353 -14.62 15.45 -12.11
C ASP A 353 -14.48 16.95 -11.85
N ALA A 354 -15.59 17.63 -11.56
CA ALA A 354 -15.57 19.07 -11.29
C ALA A 354 -14.80 19.39 -9.99
N SER A 355 -14.96 18.57 -8.95
CA SER A 355 -14.24 18.80 -7.68
C SER A 355 -12.74 18.51 -7.84
N SER A 356 -12.40 17.45 -8.57
CA SER A 356 -11.01 17.08 -8.85
C SER A 356 -10.30 18.16 -9.68
N GLN A 357 -11.00 18.72 -10.66
CA GLN A 357 -10.45 19.81 -11.47
C GLN A 357 -10.18 21.06 -10.60
N ARG A 358 -11.13 21.46 -9.77
CA ARG A 358 -10.96 22.62 -8.86
C ARG A 358 -9.76 22.41 -7.94
N LYS A 359 -9.64 21.22 -7.35
CA LYS A 359 -8.50 20.86 -6.49
C LYS A 359 -7.18 20.97 -7.26
N THR A 360 -7.13 20.41 -8.47
CA THR A 360 -5.93 20.44 -9.32
C THR A 360 -5.51 21.87 -9.60
N GLU A 361 -6.46 22.72 -9.98
CA GLU A 361 -6.21 24.15 -10.28
C GLU A 361 -5.72 24.89 -9.03
N GLU A 362 -6.35 24.66 -7.87
CA GLU A 362 -5.96 25.27 -6.61
C GLU A 362 -4.54 24.88 -6.19
N LEU A 363 -4.20 23.58 -6.33
CA LEU A 363 -2.92 23.08 -5.87
C LEU A 363 -1.78 23.28 -6.88
N ALA A 364 -2.07 23.60 -8.14
CA ALA A 364 -1.06 23.67 -9.20
C ALA A 364 0.18 24.49 -8.84
N PRO A 365 0.06 25.73 -8.31
CA PRO A 365 1.28 26.49 -7.97
C PRO A 365 2.10 25.87 -6.86
N TYR A 366 1.44 25.20 -5.90
CA TYR A 366 2.13 24.53 -4.80
C TYR A 366 2.81 23.24 -5.26
N VAL A 367 2.16 22.49 -6.15
CA VAL A 367 2.73 21.27 -6.75
C VAL A 367 3.96 21.65 -7.58
N GLU A 368 3.86 22.70 -8.39
CA GLU A 368 4.99 23.17 -9.18
C GLU A 368 6.17 23.58 -8.28
N ALA A 369 5.90 24.39 -7.25
CA ALA A 369 6.93 24.81 -6.30
C ALA A 369 7.57 23.63 -5.57
N ALA A 370 6.78 22.66 -5.16
CA ALA A 370 7.29 21.45 -4.48
C ALA A 370 8.19 20.64 -5.42
N ASN A 371 7.74 20.45 -6.67
CA ASN A 371 8.52 19.67 -7.66
C ASN A 371 9.88 20.34 -7.95
N GLN A 372 9.96 21.66 -7.90
CA GLN A 372 11.21 22.40 -8.10
C GLN A 372 12.22 22.15 -6.97
N ARG A 373 11.77 21.69 -5.80
CA ARG A 373 12.64 21.34 -4.66
C ARG A 373 13.21 19.92 -4.77
N ILE A 374 12.72 19.09 -5.69
CA ILE A 374 13.20 17.72 -5.85
C ILE A 374 14.63 17.77 -6.43
N PRO A 375 15.65 17.31 -5.68
CA PRO A 375 17.02 17.40 -6.21
C PRO A 375 17.20 16.46 -7.41
N PRO A 376 17.98 16.89 -8.42
CA PRO A 376 18.26 16.00 -9.55
C PRO A 376 19.03 14.77 -9.09
N ILE A 377 18.91 13.68 -9.86
CA ILE A 377 19.74 12.51 -9.65
C ILE A 377 20.99 12.69 -10.51
N GLU A 378 22.14 12.88 -9.87
CA GLU A 378 23.39 13.07 -10.61
C GLU A 378 23.77 11.76 -11.30
N PRO A 379 23.95 11.78 -12.61
CA PRO A 379 24.36 10.58 -13.32
C PRO A 379 25.80 10.19 -12.99
N ILE A 380 26.07 8.89 -12.95
CA ILE A 380 27.45 8.41 -12.84
C ILE A 380 28.14 8.63 -14.20
N SER A 381 29.24 9.41 -14.19
CA SER A 381 30.00 9.67 -15.42
C SER A 381 31.48 9.74 -15.09
N PRO A 382 32.33 8.88 -15.68
CA PRO A 382 31.95 7.77 -16.53
C PRO A 382 31.23 6.67 -15.73
N ASN A 383 30.35 5.92 -16.38
CA ASN A 383 29.64 4.80 -15.75
C ASN A 383 30.65 3.63 -15.60
N PRO A 384 31.11 3.30 -14.38
CA PRO A 384 32.15 2.30 -14.23
C PRO A 384 31.64 0.90 -14.54
N PRO A 385 32.43 0.06 -15.19
CA PRO A 385 32.02 -1.32 -15.47
C PRO A 385 31.90 -2.13 -14.19
N VAL A 386 31.03 -3.13 -14.25
CA VAL A 386 30.78 -4.06 -13.13
C VAL A 386 31.10 -5.46 -13.62
N ASP A 387 31.86 -6.22 -12.82
CA ASP A 387 32.12 -7.62 -13.13
C ASP A 387 30.83 -8.41 -13.18
N SER A 388 30.60 -9.12 -14.29
CA SER A 388 29.33 -9.80 -14.56
C SER A 388 29.47 -11.33 -14.68
N TYR A 389 30.58 -11.88 -14.17
CA TYR A 389 30.84 -13.31 -14.24
C TYR A 389 30.47 -14.00 -12.92
N PRO A 390 30.19 -15.32 -12.96
CA PRO A 390 29.89 -16.05 -11.72
C PRO A 390 31.09 -16.07 -10.77
N VAL A 391 30.84 -15.90 -9.49
CA VAL A 391 31.88 -15.89 -8.45
C VAL A 391 32.73 -17.18 -8.49
N MET A 392 32.14 -18.32 -8.86
CA MET A 392 32.84 -19.59 -8.97
C MET A 392 34.01 -19.56 -9.97
N MET A 393 33.98 -18.66 -10.94
CA MET A 393 35.05 -18.57 -11.96
C MET A 393 36.41 -18.32 -11.35
N GLU A 394 36.46 -17.54 -10.24
CA GLU A 394 37.71 -17.30 -9.51
C GLU A 394 38.28 -18.62 -8.96
N LYS A 395 37.41 -19.47 -8.44
CA LYS A 395 37.80 -20.80 -7.89
C LYS A 395 38.26 -21.75 -8.97
N LEU A 396 37.78 -21.56 -10.21
CA LEU A 396 38.14 -22.39 -11.35
C LEU A 396 39.42 -21.87 -12.05
N GLY A 397 40.00 -20.77 -11.55
CA GLY A 397 41.20 -20.17 -12.14
C GLY A 397 40.97 -19.52 -13.49
N ILE A 398 39.72 -19.14 -13.78
CA ILE A 398 39.40 -18.47 -15.05
C ILE A 398 39.89 -17.03 -14.96
N PRO A 399 40.64 -16.53 -15.98
CA PRO A 399 41.23 -15.19 -15.94
C PRO A 399 40.17 -14.10 -15.74
N GLN A 400 40.57 -13.03 -15.05
CA GLN A 400 39.70 -11.87 -14.86
C GLN A 400 39.69 -10.95 -16.08
N ASP A 401 40.71 -11.00 -16.90
CA ASP A 401 40.74 -10.25 -18.16
C ASP A 401 39.58 -10.71 -19.07
N PRO A 402 38.72 -9.81 -19.55
CA PRO A 402 37.52 -10.20 -20.32
C PRO A 402 37.82 -11.02 -21.58
N ALA A 403 38.87 -10.67 -22.32
CA ALA A 403 39.17 -11.39 -23.56
C ALA A 403 39.65 -12.83 -23.25
N GLN A 404 40.53 -12.98 -22.26
CA GLN A 404 41.03 -14.29 -21.83
C GLN A 404 39.88 -15.13 -21.21
N ARG A 405 39.00 -14.47 -20.46
CA ARG A 405 37.87 -15.11 -19.82
C ARG A 405 36.90 -15.71 -20.85
N ARG A 406 36.60 -14.93 -21.90
CA ARG A 406 35.71 -15.39 -22.98
C ARG A 406 36.29 -16.66 -23.64
N SER A 407 37.56 -16.63 -23.96
CA SER A 407 38.23 -17.77 -24.57
C SER A 407 38.21 -19.02 -23.66
N SER A 408 38.50 -18.82 -22.35
CA SER A 408 38.44 -19.92 -21.36
C SER A 408 37.05 -20.52 -21.21
N ILE A 409 35.99 -19.67 -21.20
CA ILE A 409 34.62 -20.14 -21.08
C ILE A 409 34.21 -20.90 -22.34
N LEU A 410 34.53 -20.40 -23.52
CA LEU A 410 34.24 -21.09 -24.79
C LEU A 410 34.89 -22.48 -24.84
N ALA A 411 36.16 -22.54 -24.38
CA ALA A 411 36.85 -23.81 -24.28
C ALA A 411 36.15 -24.78 -23.33
N LEU A 412 35.69 -24.33 -22.19
CA LEU A 412 34.92 -25.14 -21.22
C LEU A 412 33.61 -25.63 -21.80
N LEU A 413 32.98 -24.83 -22.67
CA LEU A 413 31.71 -25.20 -23.33
C LEU A 413 31.92 -26.06 -24.59
N GLY A 414 33.17 -26.36 -24.95
CA GLY A 414 33.49 -27.11 -26.14
C GLY A 414 33.26 -26.37 -27.45
N ALA A 415 33.25 -25.03 -27.37
CA ALA A 415 33.02 -24.17 -28.54
C ALA A 415 34.36 -23.58 -28.98
N GLU A 416 34.61 -23.50 -30.25
CA GLU A 416 35.81 -22.83 -30.78
C GLU A 416 35.51 -21.32 -30.90
N PRO A 417 36.53 -20.48 -30.58
CA PRO A 417 36.36 -19.05 -30.80
C PRO A 417 36.23 -18.71 -32.28
N ASP A 418 35.39 -17.75 -32.56
CA ASP A 418 35.20 -17.27 -33.95
C ASP A 418 36.52 -16.59 -34.40
N PRO A 419 37.11 -17.05 -35.50
CA PRO A 419 38.38 -16.52 -35.99
C PRO A 419 38.32 -15.06 -36.47
N GLY A 420 37.14 -14.41 -36.41
CA GLY A 420 36.95 -13.02 -36.86
C GLY A 420 36.96 -11.95 -35.76
N ASP A 421 37.22 -12.31 -34.49
CA ASP A 421 37.04 -11.38 -33.35
C ASP A 421 38.37 -10.72 -32.89
N ASP A 422 39.42 -10.72 -33.72
CA ASP A 422 40.71 -10.17 -33.37
C ASP A 422 40.98 -8.75 -33.93
N ASP A 423 39.96 -7.93 -34.19
CA ASP A 423 40.11 -6.53 -34.59
C ASP A 423 39.61 -5.54 -33.55
#